data_abd3a0ee1c4912c811c5cc117ec1b644
#
_entry.id   abd3a0ee1c4912c811c5cc117ec1b644
#
_cell.length_a   1.000
_cell.length_b   1.000
_cell.length_c   1.000
_cell.angle_alpha   90.00
_cell.angle_beta   90.00
_cell.angle_gamma   90.00
#
_symmetry.space_group_name_H-M   'P 1'
#
loop_
_entity.id
_entity.type
_entity.pdbx_description
1 polymer ?
#
loop_
_entity_poly.entity_id
_entity_poly.type
_entity_poly.pdbx_seq_one_letter_code
_entity_poly.pdbx_strand_id
1 'polypeptide(L)'
;TIEQIMTSIRGLKQELGRLKNSMESPHHGVKPIMHPNEDTRLHWTREYLELAKQAYAEAGGTYTLSKSEEKAADFDANMDAICKITFSIGGFFGGYRSYVVELLDGLKAYTKLWEDEEPLLLLDDDNKEPFAKNTFIAALKDLHIGEWRRRYSTKRFGYTVCDGTQWELEFEYSNGHKPVMFDGDNSYPYNFDKLQMIFGIDETGEDEDE
;
A
#
# COMPACT_ATOMS: atom_id res chain seq x y z
N THR A 1 24.90 9.20 -22.81
CA THR A 1 26.03 8.74 -21.97
C THR A 1 25.48 8.08 -20.69
N ILE A 2 26.31 7.27 -20.03
CA ILE A 2 25.97 6.61 -18.75
C ILE A 2 25.57 7.62 -17.65
N GLU A 3 26.20 8.80 -17.63
CA GLU A 3 25.86 9.90 -16.71
C GLU A 3 24.46 10.48 -16.99
N GLN A 4 24.08 10.59 -18.24
CA GLN A 4 22.72 11.06 -18.62
C GLN A 4 21.66 10.07 -18.16
N ILE A 5 21.91 8.76 -18.30
CA ILE A 5 20.98 7.72 -17.83
C ILE A 5 20.84 7.81 -16.31
N MET A 6 21.93 7.94 -15.57
CA MET A 6 21.89 8.11 -14.11
C MET A 6 21.14 9.38 -13.70
N THR A 7 21.27 10.46 -14.46
CA THR A 7 20.52 11.71 -14.23
C THR A 7 19.02 11.49 -14.43
N SER A 8 18.63 10.75 -15.48
CA SER A 8 17.23 10.36 -15.72
C SER A 8 16.67 9.50 -14.59
N ILE A 9 17.43 8.51 -14.10
CA ILE A 9 17.03 7.68 -12.95
C ILE A 9 16.74 8.56 -11.72
N ARG A 10 17.61 9.51 -11.41
CA ARG A 10 17.41 10.44 -10.29
C ARG A 10 16.15 11.30 -10.46
N GLY A 11 15.94 11.82 -11.66
CA GLY A 11 14.75 12.61 -12.00
C GLY A 11 13.45 11.80 -11.86
N LEU A 12 13.42 10.56 -12.37
CA LEU A 12 12.27 9.66 -12.25
C LEU A 12 11.97 9.30 -10.78
N LYS A 13 13.00 9.05 -9.96
CA LYS A 13 12.84 8.82 -8.51
C LYS A 13 12.27 10.04 -7.78
N GLN A 14 12.70 11.24 -8.14
CA GLN A 14 12.15 12.48 -7.59
C GLN A 14 10.69 12.66 -7.99
N GLU A 15 10.34 12.38 -9.25
CA GLU A 15 8.96 12.46 -9.73
C GLU A 15 8.05 11.45 -9.03
N LEU A 16 8.50 10.18 -8.83
CA LEU A 16 7.78 9.19 -8.02
C LEU A 16 7.49 9.72 -6.61
N GLY A 17 8.50 10.26 -5.95
CA GLY A 17 8.35 10.83 -4.61
C GLY A 17 7.37 12.01 -4.58
N ARG A 18 7.42 12.87 -5.60
CA ARG A 18 6.54 14.04 -5.74
C ARG A 18 5.08 13.62 -5.96
N LEU A 19 4.84 12.64 -6.85
CA LEU A 19 3.50 12.11 -7.12
C LEU A 19 2.89 11.49 -5.86
N LYS A 20 3.60 10.57 -5.20
CA LYS A 20 3.14 9.96 -3.94
C LYS A 20 2.82 11.02 -2.88
N ASN A 21 3.71 11.98 -2.65
CA ASN A 21 3.47 13.05 -1.68
C ASN A 21 2.26 13.93 -2.05
N SER A 22 2.00 14.15 -3.35
CA SER A 22 0.82 14.87 -3.82
C SER A 22 -0.47 14.12 -3.52
N MET A 23 -0.49 12.82 -3.82
CA MET A 23 -1.64 11.93 -3.60
C MET A 23 -1.92 11.70 -2.11
N GLU A 24 -0.88 11.64 -1.28
CA GLU A 24 -0.99 11.49 0.18
C GLU A 24 -1.37 12.80 0.90
N SER A 25 -1.45 13.93 0.17
CA SER A 25 -1.80 15.23 0.75
C SER A 25 -3.29 15.28 1.13
N PRO A 26 -3.66 15.80 2.29
CA PRO A 26 -5.07 15.99 2.68
C PRO A 26 -5.83 16.93 1.74
N HIS A 27 -5.13 17.66 0.88
CA HIS A 27 -5.72 18.54 -0.14
C HIS A 27 -5.72 17.91 -1.54
N HIS A 28 -5.48 16.61 -1.67
CA HIS A 28 -5.40 15.94 -2.97
C HIS A 28 -6.71 16.10 -3.78
N GLY A 29 -7.85 15.81 -3.19
CA GLY A 29 -9.16 15.90 -3.85
C GLY A 29 -9.64 17.33 -4.17
N VAL A 30 -8.95 18.36 -3.70
CA VAL A 30 -9.30 19.78 -3.95
C VAL A 30 -8.60 20.33 -5.21
N LYS A 31 -7.59 19.62 -5.72
CA LYS A 31 -6.84 20.06 -6.90
C LYS A 31 -7.61 19.78 -8.19
N PRO A 32 -7.45 20.63 -9.23
CA PRO A 32 -7.98 20.34 -10.55
C PRO A 32 -7.48 18.98 -11.06
N ILE A 33 -8.37 18.20 -11.67
CA ILE A 33 -8.00 16.94 -12.31
C ILE A 33 -7.07 17.25 -13.49
N MET A 34 -5.86 16.72 -13.41
CA MET A 34 -4.90 16.81 -14.52
C MET A 34 -4.95 15.54 -15.36
N HIS A 35 -4.79 15.69 -16.66
CA HIS A 35 -4.66 14.56 -17.58
C HIS A 35 -3.23 14.44 -18.13
N PRO A 36 -2.61 13.25 -18.09
CA PRO A 36 -3.09 12.04 -17.41
C PRO A 36 -3.15 12.24 -15.89
N ASN A 37 -4.05 11.47 -15.23
CA ASN A 37 -4.18 11.53 -13.77
C ASN A 37 -2.92 11.06 -13.03
N GLU A 38 -2.84 11.29 -11.74
CA GLU A 38 -1.64 10.99 -10.95
C GLU A 38 -1.36 9.47 -10.86
N ASP A 39 -2.37 8.61 -10.83
CA ASP A 39 -2.20 7.15 -10.89
C ASP A 39 -1.52 6.70 -12.18
N THR A 40 -2.02 7.16 -13.32
CA THR A 40 -1.43 6.86 -14.64
C THR A 40 0.02 7.36 -14.74
N ARG A 41 0.28 8.58 -14.25
CA ARG A 41 1.63 9.15 -14.21
C ARG A 41 2.55 8.36 -13.30
N LEU A 42 2.05 7.91 -12.15
CA LEU A 42 2.80 7.09 -11.20
C LEU A 42 3.19 5.75 -11.83
N HIS A 43 2.24 5.09 -12.51
CA HIS A 43 2.47 3.85 -13.24
C HIS A 43 3.56 4.02 -14.31
N TRP A 44 3.41 4.98 -15.23
CA TRP A 44 4.41 5.23 -16.26
C TRP A 44 5.79 5.62 -15.71
N THR A 45 5.82 6.39 -14.62
CA THR A 45 7.08 6.79 -14.00
C THR A 45 7.83 5.58 -13.43
N ARG A 46 7.12 4.58 -12.89
CA ARG A 46 7.72 3.30 -12.47
C ARG A 46 8.28 2.53 -13.66
N GLU A 47 7.49 2.37 -14.72
CA GLU A 47 7.95 1.67 -15.92
C GLU A 47 9.21 2.32 -16.51
N TYR A 48 9.19 3.65 -16.67
CA TYR A 48 10.37 4.39 -17.17
C TYR A 48 11.58 4.28 -16.24
N LEU A 49 11.36 4.22 -14.92
CA LEU A 49 12.45 4.02 -13.95
C LEU A 49 13.11 2.64 -14.14
N GLU A 50 12.31 1.59 -14.29
CA GLU A 50 12.86 0.24 -14.51
C GLU A 50 13.58 0.13 -15.85
N LEU A 51 13.02 0.69 -16.93
CA LEU A 51 13.70 0.78 -18.24
C LEU A 51 15.01 1.57 -18.15
N ALA A 52 15.04 2.68 -17.40
CA ALA A 52 16.25 3.46 -17.21
C ALA A 52 17.32 2.71 -16.40
N LYS A 53 16.93 1.94 -15.36
CA LYS A 53 17.85 1.07 -14.61
C LYS A 53 18.43 -0.03 -15.50
N GLN A 54 17.60 -0.65 -16.35
CA GLN A 54 18.05 -1.66 -17.31
C GLN A 54 19.05 -1.05 -18.30
N ALA A 55 18.71 0.08 -18.94
CA ALA A 55 19.61 0.78 -19.86
C ALA A 55 20.92 1.21 -19.19
N TYR A 56 20.89 1.56 -17.88
CA TYR A 56 22.09 1.88 -17.13
C TYR A 56 23.00 0.66 -16.97
N ALA A 57 22.42 -0.50 -16.65
CA ALA A 57 23.17 -1.74 -16.56
C ALA A 57 23.74 -2.18 -17.90
N GLU A 58 22.98 -2.09 -18.99
CA GLU A 58 23.43 -2.39 -20.36
C GLU A 58 24.59 -1.47 -20.82
N ALA A 59 24.60 -0.21 -20.34
CA ALA A 59 25.71 0.72 -20.57
C ALA A 59 26.94 0.46 -19.68
N GLY A 60 26.93 -0.61 -18.87
CA GLY A 60 28.03 -1.00 -17.98
C GLY A 60 28.00 -0.30 -16.62
N GLY A 61 26.89 0.35 -16.24
CA GLY A 61 26.70 0.94 -14.93
C GLY A 61 26.27 -0.10 -13.90
N THR A 62 26.63 0.13 -12.64
CA THR A 62 26.15 -0.67 -11.51
C THR A 62 25.24 0.20 -10.64
N TYR A 63 23.93 -0.11 -10.68
CA TYR A 63 22.95 0.60 -9.85
C TYR A 63 22.93 0.04 -8.43
N THR A 64 23.14 0.90 -7.45
CA THR A 64 23.04 0.53 -6.03
C THR A 64 21.71 1.00 -5.49
N LEU A 65 20.93 0.09 -4.92
CA LEU A 65 19.67 0.40 -4.27
C LEU A 65 19.88 1.35 -3.08
N SER A 66 18.98 2.30 -2.92
CA SER A 66 18.89 3.07 -1.68
C SER A 66 18.26 2.22 -0.57
N LYS A 67 18.45 2.60 0.69
CA LYS A 67 17.86 1.89 1.84
C LYS A 67 16.33 1.72 1.75
N SER A 68 15.64 2.66 1.12
CA SER A 68 14.19 2.55 0.89
C SER A 68 13.86 1.53 -0.19
N GLU A 69 14.63 1.48 -1.27
CA GLU A 69 14.48 0.47 -2.33
C GLU A 69 14.85 -0.94 -1.84
N GLU A 70 15.90 -1.06 -1.01
CA GLU A 70 16.25 -2.34 -0.38
C GLU A 70 15.11 -2.88 0.50
N LYS A 71 14.47 -2.02 1.30
CA LYS A 71 13.32 -2.40 2.13
C LYS A 71 12.09 -2.79 1.30
N ALA A 72 11.83 -2.09 0.21
CA ALA A 72 10.75 -2.42 -0.71
C ALA A 72 11.01 -3.76 -1.39
N ALA A 73 12.21 -3.96 -1.93
CA ALA A 73 12.61 -5.21 -2.57
C ALA A 73 12.59 -6.41 -1.59
N ASP A 74 13.02 -6.21 -0.34
CA ASP A 74 12.95 -7.24 0.71
C ASP A 74 11.50 -7.61 1.03
N PHE A 75 10.61 -6.62 1.16
CA PHE A 75 9.18 -6.86 1.35
C PHE A 75 8.58 -7.62 0.17
N ASP A 76 8.82 -7.17 -1.07
CA ASP A 76 8.29 -7.77 -2.29
C ASP A 76 8.80 -9.21 -2.49
N ALA A 77 10.07 -9.48 -2.18
CA ALA A 77 10.67 -10.82 -2.25
C ALA A 77 10.04 -11.81 -1.25
N ASN A 78 9.45 -11.33 -0.16
CA ASN A 78 8.83 -12.16 0.86
C ASN A 78 7.30 -12.24 0.76
N MET A 79 6.66 -11.58 -0.23
CA MET A 79 5.20 -11.55 -0.37
C MET A 79 4.56 -12.95 -0.47
N ASP A 80 5.19 -13.88 -1.17
CA ASP A 80 4.67 -15.25 -1.33
C ASP A 80 4.80 -16.10 -0.06
N ALA A 81 5.60 -15.66 0.91
CA ALA A 81 5.77 -16.30 2.22
C ALA A 81 4.83 -15.72 3.30
N ILE A 82 4.00 -14.74 2.96
CA ILE A 82 3.01 -14.20 3.90
C ILE A 82 2.06 -15.32 4.31
N CYS A 83 1.90 -15.51 5.61
CA CYS A 83 0.99 -16.50 6.18
C CYS A 83 -0.21 -15.88 6.89
N LYS A 84 -0.09 -14.63 7.33
CA LYS A 84 -1.20 -13.90 7.94
C LYS A 84 -1.04 -12.40 7.72
N ILE A 85 -2.18 -11.74 7.50
CA ILE A 85 -2.27 -10.30 7.42
C ILE A 85 -3.34 -9.84 8.40
N THR A 86 -3.02 -8.81 9.18
CA THR A 86 -3.98 -8.17 10.08
C THR A 86 -4.07 -6.69 9.69
N PHE A 87 -5.24 -6.25 9.25
CA PHE A 87 -5.55 -4.86 8.99
C PHE A 87 -6.54 -4.36 10.02
N SER A 88 -6.14 -3.43 10.88
CA SER A 88 -6.97 -2.83 11.91
C SER A 88 -7.23 -1.38 11.58
N ILE A 89 -8.48 -0.95 11.66
CA ILE A 89 -8.87 0.44 11.40
C ILE A 89 -9.98 0.83 12.36
N GLY A 90 -9.96 2.07 12.83
CA GLY A 90 -10.99 2.58 13.74
C GLY A 90 -10.62 3.92 14.35
N GLY A 91 -11.43 4.36 15.28
CA GLY A 91 -11.26 5.60 15.99
C GLY A 91 -11.73 5.53 17.44
N PHE A 92 -11.47 6.60 18.17
CA PHE A 92 -11.72 6.63 19.62
C PHE A 92 -13.19 6.36 19.99
N PHE A 93 -14.13 6.84 19.18
CA PHE A 93 -15.56 6.69 19.48
C PHE A 93 -16.19 5.42 18.89
N GLY A 94 -15.69 4.93 17.74
CA GLY A 94 -16.26 3.75 17.05
C GLY A 94 -15.57 2.42 17.38
N GLY A 95 -14.48 2.46 18.17
CA GLY A 95 -13.65 1.28 18.40
C GLY A 95 -12.79 0.91 17.19
N TYR A 96 -12.13 -0.23 17.29
CA TYR A 96 -11.26 -0.77 16.23
C TYR A 96 -11.85 -2.06 15.72
N ARG A 97 -11.96 -2.16 14.38
CA ARG A 97 -12.28 -3.42 13.69
C ARG A 97 -11.02 -3.94 13.04
N SER A 98 -10.74 -5.21 13.22
CA SER A 98 -9.62 -5.88 12.56
C SER A 98 -10.14 -6.82 11.48
N TYR A 99 -9.48 -6.79 10.33
CA TYR A 99 -9.69 -7.67 9.19
C TYR A 99 -8.50 -8.60 9.12
N VAL A 100 -8.72 -9.89 9.31
CA VAL A 100 -7.66 -10.89 9.37
C VAL A 100 -7.75 -11.80 8.17
N VAL A 101 -6.62 -12.02 7.50
CA VAL A 101 -6.51 -12.96 6.38
C VAL A 101 -5.40 -13.95 6.68
N GLU A 102 -5.76 -15.23 6.75
CA GLU A 102 -4.85 -16.37 6.90
C GLU A 102 -4.60 -17.04 5.56
N LEU A 103 -3.33 -17.33 5.25
CA LEU A 103 -2.87 -17.75 3.93
C LEU A 103 -2.08 -19.08 3.94
N LEU A 104 -2.02 -19.81 5.07
CA LEU A 104 -1.26 -21.06 5.16
C LEU A 104 -1.91 -22.17 4.31
N ASP A 105 -3.19 -22.45 4.56
CA ASP A 105 -3.94 -23.55 3.95
C ASP A 105 -5.03 -23.05 2.96
N GLY A 106 -4.69 -22.06 2.17
CA GLY A 106 -5.63 -21.35 1.29
C GLY A 106 -5.83 -19.92 1.75
N LEU A 107 -6.95 -19.31 1.38
CA LEU A 107 -7.37 -18.00 1.86
C LEU A 107 -8.56 -18.17 2.80
N LYS A 108 -8.40 -17.72 4.04
CA LYS A 108 -9.47 -17.63 5.03
C LYS A 108 -9.47 -16.22 5.59
N ALA A 109 -10.59 -15.54 5.54
CA ALA A 109 -10.72 -14.20 6.06
C ALA A 109 -11.86 -14.09 7.07
N TYR A 110 -11.68 -13.22 8.07
CA TYR A 110 -12.68 -12.89 9.07
C TYR A 110 -12.46 -11.48 9.60
N THR A 111 -13.53 -10.88 10.09
CA THR A 111 -13.46 -9.65 10.87
C THR A 111 -13.44 -9.97 12.36
N LYS A 112 -12.79 -9.11 13.12
CA LYS A 112 -12.76 -9.18 14.58
C LYS A 112 -13.12 -7.83 15.17
N LEU A 113 -14.17 -7.84 15.99
CA LEU A 113 -14.58 -6.69 16.79
C LEU A 113 -14.65 -7.15 18.25
N TRP A 114 -13.75 -6.66 19.10
CA TRP A 114 -13.54 -7.15 20.48
C TRP A 114 -13.17 -8.64 20.50
N GLU A 115 -14.05 -9.50 21.03
CA GLU A 115 -13.88 -10.96 21.08
C GLU A 115 -14.68 -11.70 19.99
N ASP A 116 -15.57 -11.00 19.30
CA ASP A 116 -16.43 -11.58 18.27
C ASP A 116 -15.69 -11.66 16.92
N GLU A 117 -15.76 -12.85 16.31
CA GLU A 117 -15.17 -13.12 14.98
C GLU A 117 -16.29 -13.48 14.01
N GLU A 118 -16.33 -12.79 12.86
CA GLU A 118 -17.30 -13.04 11.82
C GLU A 118 -16.58 -13.40 10.51
N PRO A 119 -17.00 -14.47 9.82
CA PRO A 119 -16.42 -14.82 8.51
C PRO A 119 -16.55 -13.66 7.53
N LEU A 120 -15.49 -13.38 6.79
CA LEU A 120 -15.44 -12.35 5.77
C LEU A 120 -15.22 -12.99 4.39
N LEU A 121 -16.05 -12.62 3.43
CA LEU A 121 -15.88 -13.00 2.04
C LEU A 121 -15.20 -11.86 1.29
N LEU A 122 -13.95 -12.07 0.90
CA LEU A 122 -13.21 -11.12 0.09
C LEU A 122 -13.46 -11.40 -1.39
N LEU A 123 -13.94 -10.41 -2.11
CA LEU A 123 -14.25 -10.51 -3.54
C LEU A 123 -13.21 -9.74 -4.36
N ASP A 124 -12.83 -10.32 -5.47
CA ASP A 124 -12.05 -9.65 -6.50
C ASP A 124 -12.96 -8.62 -7.22
N ASP A 125 -12.53 -7.36 -7.26
CA ASP A 125 -13.32 -6.27 -7.82
C ASP A 125 -13.60 -6.43 -9.31
N ASP A 126 -12.70 -7.05 -10.05
CA ASP A 126 -12.81 -7.20 -11.50
C ASP A 126 -13.90 -8.20 -11.90
N ASN A 127 -14.03 -9.32 -11.19
CA ASN A 127 -14.92 -10.41 -11.54
C ASN A 127 -15.98 -10.73 -10.48
N LYS A 128 -15.94 -10.10 -9.32
CA LYS A 128 -16.81 -10.33 -8.15
C LYS A 128 -16.82 -11.79 -7.65
N GLU A 129 -15.76 -12.52 -7.95
CA GLU A 129 -15.53 -13.86 -7.45
C GLU A 129 -14.72 -13.85 -6.15
N PRO A 130 -14.86 -14.85 -5.28
CA PRO A 130 -14.02 -14.95 -4.09
C PRO A 130 -12.54 -15.03 -4.47
N PHE A 131 -11.70 -14.26 -3.77
CA PHE A 131 -10.26 -14.32 -3.97
C PHE A 131 -9.72 -15.72 -3.71
N ALA A 132 -8.97 -16.25 -4.69
CA ALA A 132 -8.01 -17.30 -4.41
C ALA A 132 -6.75 -16.69 -3.78
N LYS A 133 -5.97 -17.49 -3.01
CA LYS A 133 -4.73 -17.01 -2.39
C LYS A 133 -3.80 -16.29 -3.37
N ASN A 134 -3.59 -16.86 -4.56
CA ASN A 134 -2.65 -16.31 -5.54
C ASN A 134 -3.15 -14.99 -6.12
N THR A 135 -4.44 -14.85 -6.39
CA THR A 135 -5.03 -13.60 -6.92
C THR A 135 -5.04 -12.51 -5.85
N PHE A 136 -5.31 -12.86 -4.60
CA PHE A 136 -5.22 -11.95 -3.47
C PHE A 136 -3.79 -11.41 -3.27
N ILE A 137 -2.79 -12.29 -3.29
CA ILE A 137 -1.37 -11.87 -3.21
C ILE A 137 -0.98 -11.01 -4.42
N ALA A 138 -1.48 -11.31 -5.62
CA ALA A 138 -1.24 -10.50 -6.81
C ALA A 138 -1.83 -9.09 -6.64
N ALA A 139 -3.07 -8.97 -6.18
CA ALA A 139 -3.71 -7.69 -5.90
C ALA A 139 -2.92 -6.86 -4.86
N LEU A 140 -2.38 -7.50 -3.82
CA LEU A 140 -1.50 -6.83 -2.86
C LEU A 140 -0.16 -6.39 -3.47
N LYS A 141 0.43 -7.18 -4.38
CA LYS A 141 1.66 -6.80 -5.10
C LYS A 141 1.45 -5.54 -5.94
N ASP A 142 0.30 -5.41 -6.59
CA ASP A 142 -0.06 -4.24 -7.42
C ASP A 142 -0.20 -2.94 -6.61
N LEU A 143 -0.42 -3.05 -5.29
CA LEU A 143 -0.41 -1.89 -4.40
C LEU A 143 0.99 -1.33 -4.12
N HIS A 144 2.06 -2.06 -4.43
CA HIS A 144 3.43 -1.66 -4.12
C HIS A 144 3.63 -1.27 -2.65
N ILE A 145 3.08 -2.07 -1.72
CA ILE A 145 3.09 -1.79 -0.28
C ILE A 145 4.52 -1.64 0.26
N GLY A 146 5.50 -2.36 -0.30
CA GLY A 146 6.91 -2.22 0.04
C GLY A 146 7.45 -0.79 -0.07
N GLU A 147 6.85 0.04 -0.94
CA GLU A 147 7.23 1.44 -1.13
C GLU A 147 6.59 2.39 -0.09
N TRP A 148 5.66 1.91 0.73
CA TRP A 148 4.99 2.72 1.74
C TRP A 148 5.94 3.16 2.85
N ARG A 149 5.61 4.31 3.48
CA ARG A 149 6.25 4.70 4.73
C ARG A 149 5.78 3.76 5.83
N ARG A 150 6.66 3.41 6.76
CA ARG A 150 6.26 2.58 7.92
C ARG A 150 5.26 3.30 8.83
N ARG A 151 5.30 4.64 8.84
CA ARG A 151 4.40 5.45 9.66
C ARG A 151 3.87 6.64 8.89
N TYR A 152 2.56 6.86 9.01
CA TYR A 152 1.82 7.99 8.45
C TYR A 152 1.26 8.87 9.58
N SER A 153 1.46 10.20 9.50
CA SER A 153 0.97 11.15 10.48
C SER A 153 0.73 12.51 9.84
N THR A 154 -0.31 13.18 10.27
CA THR A 154 -0.65 14.55 9.83
C THR A 154 0.41 15.58 10.21
N LYS A 155 1.28 15.26 11.16
CA LYS A 155 2.43 16.14 11.56
C LYS A 155 3.33 16.49 10.39
N ARG A 156 3.45 15.61 9.39
CA ARG A 156 4.22 15.88 8.16
C ARG A 156 3.63 17.02 7.31
N PHE A 157 2.36 17.35 7.52
CA PHE A 157 1.65 18.44 6.87
C PHE A 157 1.51 19.68 7.76
N GLY A 158 2.12 19.67 8.97
CA GLY A 158 2.17 20.80 9.87
C GLY A 158 0.98 20.94 10.81
N TYR A 159 0.12 19.93 10.93
CA TYR A 159 -0.99 19.93 11.87
C TYR A 159 -1.13 18.62 12.63
N THR A 160 -1.93 18.64 13.70
CA THR A 160 -2.25 17.46 14.51
C THR A 160 -3.76 17.35 14.63
N VAL A 161 -4.28 16.12 14.51
CA VAL A 161 -5.69 15.81 14.76
C VAL A 161 -5.77 15.14 16.15
N CYS A 162 -6.69 15.57 16.99
CA CYS A 162 -6.86 15.00 18.32
C CYS A 162 -7.74 13.76 18.33
N ASP A 163 -8.75 13.77 17.47
CA ASP A 163 -9.72 12.68 17.30
C ASP A 163 -9.77 12.30 15.83
N GLY A 164 -9.74 11.01 15.52
CA GLY A 164 -9.83 10.58 14.14
C GLY A 164 -9.49 9.10 13.97
N THR A 165 -9.27 8.73 12.72
CA THR A 165 -9.03 7.35 12.34
C THR A 165 -7.57 6.97 12.51
N GLN A 166 -7.33 5.88 13.21
CA GLN A 166 -6.04 5.20 13.27
C GLN A 166 -6.14 3.88 12.52
N TRP A 167 -5.05 3.46 11.92
CA TRP A 167 -4.97 2.18 11.22
C TRP A 167 -3.62 1.54 11.41
N GLU A 168 -3.61 0.20 11.33
CA GLU A 168 -2.42 -0.63 11.41
C GLU A 168 -2.54 -1.78 10.42
N LEU A 169 -1.47 -2.10 9.71
CA LEU A 169 -1.40 -3.20 8.76
C LEU A 169 -0.15 -4.02 9.07
N GLU A 170 -0.33 -5.26 9.52
CA GLU A 170 0.74 -6.18 9.88
C GLU A 170 0.78 -7.38 8.92
N PHE A 171 1.99 -7.77 8.54
CA PHE A 171 2.29 -8.95 7.74
C PHE A 171 3.15 -9.92 8.54
N GLU A 172 2.67 -11.15 8.72
CA GLU A 172 3.40 -12.26 9.32
C GLU A 172 3.82 -13.27 8.23
N TYR A 173 4.99 -13.88 8.40
CA TYR A 173 5.62 -14.72 7.38
C TYR A 173 5.89 -16.14 7.88
N SER A 174 5.70 -17.15 7.00
CA SER A 174 5.96 -18.55 7.29
C SER A 174 7.43 -18.98 7.17
N ASN A 175 8.26 -18.15 6.53
CA ASN A 175 9.67 -18.44 6.25
C ASN A 175 10.65 -17.94 7.33
N GLY A 176 10.15 -17.41 8.46
CA GLY A 176 10.96 -16.84 9.54
C GLY A 176 11.39 -15.39 9.31
N HIS A 177 10.95 -14.74 8.24
CA HIS A 177 11.09 -13.29 8.10
C HIS A 177 10.36 -12.58 9.25
N LYS A 178 10.92 -11.47 9.73
CA LYS A 178 10.32 -10.70 10.81
C LYS A 178 9.00 -10.05 10.33
N PRO A 179 7.99 -9.99 11.20
CA PRO A 179 6.77 -9.26 10.87
C PRO A 179 7.05 -7.83 10.42
N VAL A 180 6.27 -7.39 9.47
CA VAL A 180 6.35 -6.05 8.90
C VAL A 180 5.06 -5.30 9.19
N MET A 181 5.20 -4.13 9.79
CA MET A 181 4.06 -3.31 10.20
C MET A 181 4.12 -1.94 9.54
N PHE A 182 2.93 -1.43 9.19
CA PHE A 182 2.65 -0.07 8.77
C PHE A 182 1.55 0.50 9.65
N ASP A 183 1.64 1.77 10.01
CA ASP A 183 0.65 2.43 10.84
C ASP A 183 0.35 3.85 10.36
N GLY A 184 -0.83 4.36 10.70
CA GLY A 184 -1.20 5.72 10.40
C GLY A 184 -2.21 6.32 11.37
N ASP A 185 -2.12 7.64 11.50
CA ASP A 185 -2.97 8.49 12.32
C ASP A 185 -3.47 9.65 11.44
N ASN A 186 -4.73 9.54 10.97
CA ASN A 186 -5.37 10.49 10.04
C ASN A 186 -4.53 10.84 8.81
N SER A 187 -3.68 9.93 8.40
CA SER A 187 -2.80 10.07 7.25
C SER A 187 -2.61 8.69 6.62
N TYR A 188 -2.67 8.62 5.31
CA TYR A 188 -2.80 7.38 4.56
C TYR A 188 -1.79 7.31 3.43
N PRO A 189 -1.40 6.09 2.97
CA PRO A 189 -0.69 5.89 1.71
C PRO A 189 -1.51 6.39 0.51
N TYR A 190 -0.83 6.68 -0.58
CA TYR A 190 -1.41 7.23 -1.81
C TYR A 190 -2.47 6.33 -2.50
N ASN A 191 -2.58 5.08 -2.12
CA ASN A 191 -3.53 4.09 -2.63
C ASN A 191 -4.18 3.27 -1.51
N PHE A 192 -4.44 3.92 -0.38
CA PHE A 192 -5.04 3.30 0.79
C PHE A 192 -6.48 2.84 0.54
N ASP A 193 -7.22 3.60 -0.27
CA ASP A 193 -8.54 3.25 -0.78
C ASP A 193 -8.56 1.88 -1.46
N LYS A 194 -7.59 1.61 -2.32
CA LYS A 194 -7.44 0.31 -2.99
C LYS A 194 -7.16 -0.84 -2.01
N LEU A 195 -6.39 -0.58 -0.93
CA LEU A 195 -6.23 -1.56 0.13
C LEU A 195 -7.57 -1.85 0.82
N GLN A 196 -8.33 -0.81 1.16
CA GLN A 196 -9.63 -0.97 1.79
C GLN A 196 -10.59 -1.79 0.91
N MET A 197 -10.63 -1.53 -0.39
CA MET A 197 -11.43 -2.32 -1.35
C MET A 197 -11.04 -3.81 -1.32
N ILE A 198 -9.75 -4.16 -1.33
CA ILE A 198 -9.28 -5.55 -1.23
C ILE A 198 -9.78 -6.23 0.05
N PHE A 199 -9.91 -5.48 1.14
CA PHE A 199 -10.45 -5.98 2.41
C PHE A 199 -11.99 -5.88 2.51
N GLY A 200 -12.68 -5.49 1.44
CA GLY A 200 -14.14 -5.35 1.40
C GLY A 200 -14.66 -4.20 2.28
N ILE A 201 -13.84 -3.17 2.45
CA ILE A 201 -14.22 -1.97 3.19
C ILE A 201 -14.60 -0.91 2.16
N ASP A 202 -15.90 -0.73 1.97
CA ASP A 202 -16.41 0.33 1.09
C ASP A 202 -16.29 1.70 1.79
N GLU A 203 -16.00 2.76 1.00
CA GLU A 203 -15.97 4.14 1.50
C GLU A 203 -17.35 4.66 1.94
N THR A 204 -18.40 3.93 1.66
CA THR A 204 -19.76 4.25 2.07
C THR A 204 -19.98 3.79 3.52
N GLY A 205 -19.36 4.50 4.46
CA GLY A 205 -19.74 4.47 5.88
C GLY A 205 -21.06 5.21 6.10
N GLU A 206 -22.08 4.87 5.37
CA GLU A 206 -23.46 5.14 5.74
C GLU A 206 -23.97 3.88 6.43
N ASP A 207 -23.94 3.89 7.76
CA ASP A 207 -24.74 3.00 8.58
C ASP A 207 -26.17 3.14 8.06
N GLU A 208 -26.67 2.12 7.32
CA GLU A 208 -28.10 1.93 7.10
C GLU A 208 -28.71 1.51 8.44
N ASP A 209 -28.76 2.46 9.37
CA ASP A 209 -29.67 2.39 10.50
C ASP A 209 -31.03 2.93 10.05
N GLU A 210 -31.89 2.03 9.55
CA GLU A 210 -33.33 2.16 9.59
C GLU A 210 -33.98 1.13 10.54
#